data_2125b45a1004bdda39244c1887d63123
#
_entry.id   2125b45a1004bdda39244c1887d63123
#
_cell.length_a   1.000
_cell.length_b   1.000
_cell.length_c   1.000
_cell.angle_alpha   90.00
_cell.angle_beta   90.00
_cell.angle_gamma   90.00
#
_symmetry.space_group_name_H-M   'P 1'
#
loop_
_entity.id
_entity.type
_entity.pdbx_description
1 polymer ?
#
loop_
_entity_poly.entity_id
_entity_poly.type
_entity_poly.pdbx_seq_one_letter_code
_entity_poly.pdbx_strand_id
1 'polypeptide(L)'
;KNVPFETVTEIETKSMMLPGMDISESTQRVYPKQTLAAQVIGYIGKIPSRTMWLTLQAKGYSYNDTIGRDGIESSMEDWLTQNSSLRKGSRVVERNNWSKIVREISYTEPSDGNNVKLTLDVNYQTVAERAIASNVARIRDKQEDLMVSSKWLEDNRTLIATYDWEHYPLELAEHGVMLVLDMQARVLAMANYPTYD
;
A
#
# COMPACT_ATOMS: atom_id res chain seq x y z
N LYS A 1 -9.83 -0.54 16.25
CA LYS A 1 -9.01 0.65 16.54
C LYS A 1 -8.23 0.33 17.79
N ASN A 2 -6.93 0.62 17.82
CA ASN A 2 -6.06 0.27 18.94
C ASN A 2 -6.62 0.86 20.23
N VAL A 3 -7.08 -0.02 21.10
CA VAL A 3 -7.60 0.34 22.41
C VAL A 3 -6.45 0.17 23.40
N PRO A 4 -6.19 1.12 24.33
CA PRO A 4 -5.16 0.98 25.33
C PRO A 4 -5.40 -0.25 26.21
N PHE A 5 -4.32 -0.88 26.65
CA PHE A 5 -4.39 -2.09 27.47
C PHE A 5 -5.24 -1.90 28.75
N GLU A 6 -5.15 -0.71 29.38
CA GLU A 6 -5.97 -0.35 30.54
C GLU A 6 -7.46 -0.43 30.24
N THR A 7 -7.89 0.08 29.07
CA THR A 7 -9.30 0.04 28.64
C THR A 7 -9.73 -1.39 28.33
N VAL A 8 -8.84 -2.22 27.76
CA VAL A 8 -9.09 -3.64 27.53
C VAL A 8 -9.38 -4.33 28.86
N THR A 9 -8.49 -4.14 29.85
CA THR A 9 -8.65 -4.71 31.19
C THR A 9 -9.94 -4.24 31.88
N GLU A 10 -10.32 -2.96 31.73
CA GLU A 10 -11.55 -2.41 32.28
C GLU A 10 -12.79 -3.06 31.64
N ILE A 11 -12.80 -3.22 30.31
CA ILE A 11 -13.91 -3.87 29.59
C ILE A 11 -14.04 -5.34 30.00
N GLU A 12 -12.94 -6.08 30.10
CA GLU A 12 -12.94 -7.47 30.53
C GLU A 12 -13.45 -7.62 31.95
N THR A 13 -12.96 -6.80 32.87
CA THR A 13 -13.37 -6.80 34.27
C THR A 13 -14.87 -6.48 34.43
N LYS A 14 -15.39 -5.55 33.63
CA LYS A 14 -16.78 -5.11 33.64
C LYS A 14 -17.67 -5.83 32.63
N SER A 15 -17.18 -6.90 32.00
CA SER A 15 -17.90 -7.63 30.94
C SER A 15 -19.30 -8.07 31.33
N MET A 16 -19.53 -8.32 32.63
CA MET A 16 -20.87 -8.67 33.16
C MET A 16 -21.86 -7.49 33.10
N MET A 17 -21.37 -6.24 33.13
CA MET A 17 -22.17 -5.01 33.09
C MET A 17 -22.30 -4.46 31.67
N LEU A 18 -21.53 -4.99 30.71
CA LEU A 18 -21.43 -4.51 29.32
C LEU A 18 -21.91 -5.61 28.33
N PRO A 19 -23.19 -5.95 28.33
CA PRO A 19 -23.71 -7.00 27.45
C PRO A 19 -23.53 -6.59 25.97
N GLY A 20 -22.99 -7.50 25.17
CA GLY A 20 -22.75 -7.26 23.74
C GLY A 20 -21.41 -6.60 23.40
N MET A 21 -20.59 -6.25 24.39
CA MET A 21 -19.20 -5.88 24.17
C MET A 21 -18.30 -7.11 24.24
N ASP A 22 -17.42 -7.26 23.27
CA ASP A 22 -16.42 -8.31 23.19
C ASP A 22 -15.11 -7.70 22.68
N ILE A 23 -13.99 -8.25 23.10
CA ILE A 23 -12.65 -7.83 22.67
C ILE A 23 -12.15 -8.87 21.69
N SER A 24 -11.70 -8.41 20.53
CA SER A 24 -11.03 -9.24 19.53
C SER A 24 -9.67 -8.69 19.22
N GLU A 25 -8.68 -9.55 19.18
CA GLU A 25 -7.37 -9.22 18.65
C GLU A 25 -7.42 -9.17 17.12
N SER A 26 -6.78 -8.18 16.55
CA SER A 26 -6.62 -8.04 15.09
C SER A 26 -5.23 -7.57 14.74
N THR A 27 -4.74 -8.01 13.60
CA THR A 27 -3.45 -7.55 13.09
C THR A 27 -3.61 -6.28 12.28
N GLN A 28 -2.59 -5.42 12.34
CA GLN A 28 -2.53 -4.20 11.56
C GLN A 28 -1.27 -4.21 10.70
N ARG A 29 -1.42 -3.92 9.41
CA ARG A 29 -0.28 -3.73 8.53
C ARG A 29 0.43 -2.42 8.89
N VAL A 30 1.74 -2.48 9.04
CA VAL A 30 2.61 -1.33 9.30
C VAL A 30 3.65 -1.22 8.20
N TYR A 31 3.84 -0.02 7.68
CA TYR A 31 4.87 0.31 6.69
C TYR A 31 5.99 1.13 7.35
N PRO A 32 7.04 0.48 7.90
CA PRO A 32 8.05 1.19 8.71
C PRO A 32 8.84 2.24 7.93
N LYS A 33 8.92 2.10 6.61
CA LYS A 33 9.61 3.04 5.70
C LYS A 33 8.66 4.03 5.02
N GLN A 34 7.39 4.06 5.47
CA GLN A 34 6.37 4.99 4.96
C GLN A 34 6.25 4.92 3.42
N THR A 35 6.60 6.00 2.73
CA THR A 35 6.46 6.15 1.28
C THR A 35 7.55 5.47 0.45
N LEU A 36 8.60 4.92 1.08
CA LEU A 36 9.70 4.29 0.35
C LEU A 36 9.22 3.09 -0.44
N ALA A 37 9.45 3.09 -1.74
CA ALA A 37 9.00 2.07 -2.69
C ALA A 37 7.47 1.84 -2.67
N ALA A 38 6.67 2.86 -2.30
CA ALA A 38 5.23 2.74 -2.10
C ALA A 38 4.51 2.13 -3.31
N GLN A 39 4.88 2.52 -4.53
CA GLN A 39 4.27 1.99 -5.76
C GLN A 39 4.64 0.53 -6.06
N VAL A 40 5.77 0.05 -5.54
CA VAL A 40 6.19 -1.34 -5.68
C VAL A 40 5.56 -2.20 -4.59
N ILE A 41 5.62 -1.74 -3.34
CA ILE A 41 5.05 -2.46 -2.20
C ILE A 41 3.54 -2.49 -2.30
N GLY A 42 2.92 -1.37 -2.65
CA GLY A 42 1.49 -1.20 -2.68
C GLY A 42 0.89 -1.00 -1.29
N TYR A 43 -0.39 -1.19 -1.18
CA TYR A 43 -1.15 -0.99 0.05
C TYR A 43 -2.27 -2.00 0.21
N ILE A 44 -2.75 -2.15 1.44
CA ILE A 44 -3.94 -2.95 1.74
C ILE A 44 -5.17 -2.07 1.88
N GLY A 45 -6.32 -2.62 1.57
CA GLY A 45 -7.60 -1.93 1.74
C GLY A 45 -8.75 -2.90 1.88
N LYS A 46 -9.92 -2.39 2.22
CA LYS A 46 -11.12 -3.22 2.29
C LYS A 46 -11.49 -3.79 0.92
N ILE A 47 -12.19 -4.92 0.92
CA ILE A 47 -12.74 -5.51 -0.30
C ILE A 47 -13.71 -4.51 -0.93
N PRO A 48 -13.48 -4.08 -2.20
CA PRO A 48 -14.17 -2.91 -2.77
C PRO A 48 -15.61 -3.18 -3.20
N SER A 49 -15.93 -4.44 -3.48
CA SER A 49 -17.25 -4.79 -4.01
C SER A 49 -17.71 -6.16 -3.56
N ARG A 50 -19.03 -6.33 -3.56
CA ARG A 50 -19.65 -7.63 -3.27
C ARG A 50 -19.25 -8.70 -4.29
N THR A 51 -19.11 -8.33 -5.53
CA THR A 51 -18.69 -9.27 -6.60
C THR A 51 -17.29 -9.83 -6.33
N MET A 52 -16.35 -8.97 -5.98
CA MET A 52 -15.01 -9.41 -5.63
C MET A 52 -15.00 -10.26 -4.36
N TRP A 53 -15.81 -9.88 -3.35
CA TRP A 53 -15.94 -10.69 -2.15
C TRP A 53 -16.47 -12.10 -2.42
N LEU A 54 -17.45 -12.26 -3.31
CA LEU A 54 -17.96 -13.59 -3.66
C LEU A 54 -16.88 -14.52 -4.23
N THR A 55 -15.92 -13.99 -4.96
CA THR A 55 -14.76 -14.78 -5.45
C THR A 55 -13.78 -15.13 -4.33
N LEU A 56 -13.63 -14.25 -3.34
CA LEU A 56 -12.73 -14.42 -2.21
C LEU A 56 -13.37 -15.24 -1.07
N GLN A 57 -14.69 -15.31 -1.01
CA GLN A 57 -15.42 -16.05 0.02
C GLN A 57 -15.03 -17.54 0.02
N ALA A 58 -14.82 -18.15 -1.14
CA ALA A 58 -14.34 -19.52 -1.27
C ALA A 58 -12.95 -19.73 -0.66
N LYS A 59 -12.14 -18.67 -0.56
CA LYS A 59 -10.82 -18.67 0.09
C LYS A 59 -10.90 -18.39 1.60
N GLY A 60 -12.09 -18.11 2.15
CA GLY A 60 -12.31 -17.88 3.58
C GLY A 60 -12.39 -16.41 3.99
N TYR A 61 -12.38 -15.45 3.05
CA TYR A 61 -12.48 -14.03 3.37
C TYR A 61 -13.87 -13.62 3.80
N SER A 62 -13.93 -12.81 4.84
CA SER A 62 -15.15 -12.10 5.27
C SER A 62 -15.26 -10.78 4.51
N TYR A 63 -16.47 -10.27 4.36
CA TYR A 63 -16.71 -9.01 3.60
C TYR A 63 -15.94 -7.80 4.13
N ASN A 64 -15.70 -7.76 5.43
CA ASN A 64 -14.99 -6.67 6.10
C ASN A 64 -13.46 -6.85 6.17
N ASP A 65 -12.94 -7.98 5.66
CA ASP A 65 -11.51 -8.22 5.66
C ASP A 65 -10.79 -7.24 4.72
N THR A 66 -9.50 -7.06 4.97
CA THR A 66 -8.60 -6.27 4.10
C THR A 66 -7.83 -7.20 3.17
N ILE A 67 -7.55 -6.69 1.98
CA ILE A 67 -6.76 -7.39 0.95
C ILE A 67 -5.71 -6.43 0.39
N GLY A 68 -4.67 -6.95 -0.21
CA GLY A 68 -3.76 -6.17 -1.04
C GLY A 68 -4.49 -5.56 -2.22
N ARG A 69 -4.32 -4.25 -2.40
CA ARG A 69 -5.00 -3.48 -3.44
C ARG A 69 -4.11 -3.22 -4.64
N ASP A 70 -2.83 -3.09 -4.40
CA ASP A 70 -1.85 -2.76 -5.42
C ASP A 70 -0.47 -3.36 -5.08
N GLY A 71 0.45 -3.35 -6.04
CA GLY A 71 1.84 -3.75 -5.90
C GLY A 71 2.03 -5.19 -5.41
N ILE A 72 3.05 -5.38 -4.59
CA ILE A 72 3.40 -6.69 -3.98
C ILE A 72 2.31 -7.15 -3.02
N GLU A 73 1.68 -6.23 -2.28
CA GLU A 73 0.57 -6.58 -1.37
C GLU A 73 -0.56 -7.29 -2.14
N SER A 74 -0.88 -6.83 -3.35
CA SER A 74 -1.90 -7.45 -4.20
C SER A 74 -1.41 -8.72 -4.89
N SER A 75 -0.22 -8.69 -5.50
CA SER A 75 0.29 -9.80 -6.29
C SER A 75 0.70 -11.02 -5.44
N MET A 76 1.06 -10.77 -4.17
CA MET A 76 1.45 -11.80 -3.20
C MET A 76 0.42 -11.99 -2.08
N GLU A 77 -0.84 -11.54 -2.29
CA GLU A 77 -1.91 -11.64 -1.30
C GLU A 77 -2.07 -13.06 -0.74
N ASP A 78 -2.09 -14.08 -1.60
CA ASP A 78 -2.26 -15.49 -1.17
C ASP A 78 -1.13 -15.97 -0.25
N TRP A 79 0.04 -15.32 -0.29
CA TRP A 79 1.19 -15.63 0.57
C TRP A 79 1.22 -14.80 1.85
N LEU A 80 0.85 -13.53 1.74
CA LEU A 80 0.96 -12.55 2.82
C LEU A 80 -0.25 -12.58 3.76
N THR A 81 -1.41 -12.99 3.27
CA THR A 81 -2.67 -12.89 4.02
C THR A 81 -2.77 -13.85 5.18
N GLN A 82 -3.35 -13.37 6.28
CA GLN A 82 -3.85 -14.20 7.39
C GLN A 82 -5.34 -14.55 7.22
N ASN A 83 -6.04 -13.90 6.28
CA ASN A 83 -7.49 -14.00 6.13
C ASN A 83 -7.94 -15.26 5.37
N SER A 84 -7.02 -16.09 4.87
CA SER A 84 -7.40 -17.35 4.23
C SER A 84 -7.96 -18.35 5.25
N SER A 85 -8.84 -19.24 4.79
CA SER A 85 -9.44 -20.31 5.62
C SER A 85 -8.41 -21.21 6.31
N LEU A 86 -7.19 -21.30 5.75
CA LEU A 86 -6.10 -22.10 6.30
C LEU A 86 -5.35 -21.42 7.46
N ARG A 87 -5.41 -20.09 7.54
CA ARG A 87 -4.62 -19.28 8.49
C ARG A 87 -5.48 -18.51 9.46
N LYS A 88 -6.72 -18.25 9.10
CA LYS A 88 -7.68 -17.56 9.96
C LYS A 88 -8.02 -18.45 11.14
N GLY A 89 -7.66 -18.04 12.33
CA GLY A 89 -8.04 -18.75 13.53
C GLY A 89 -9.57 -18.86 13.68
N SER A 90 -10.03 -19.79 14.46
CA SER A 90 -11.45 -19.98 14.73
C SER A 90 -11.71 -20.21 16.21
N ARG A 91 -12.79 -19.64 16.70
CA ARG A 91 -13.25 -19.81 18.08
C ARG A 91 -14.71 -20.22 18.07
N VAL A 92 -14.98 -21.42 18.50
CA VAL A 92 -16.36 -21.95 18.65
C VAL A 92 -16.77 -21.83 20.11
N VAL A 93 -17.81 -21.05 20.36
CA VAL A 93 -18.28 -20.75 21.70
C VAL A 93 -19.77 -21.07 21.83
N GLU A 94 -20.17 -21.56 23.01
CA GLU A 94 -21.55 -21.69 23.40
C GLU A 94 -22.02 -20.38 24.04
N ARG A 95 -23.17 -19.85 23.59
CA ARG A 95 -23.73 -18.58 24.09
C ARG A 95 -25.11 -18.84 24.71
N ASN A 96 -25.43 -18.13 25.79
CA ASN A 96 -26.76 -18.15 26.37
C ASN A 96 -27.72 -17.19 25.63
N ASN A 97 -29.00 -17.14 26.11
CA ASN A 97 -30.04 -16.29 25.51
C ASN A 97 -29.72 -14.79 25.52
N TRP A 98 -28.77 -14.33 26.33
CA TRP A 98 -28.26 -12.95 26.39
C TRP A 98 -27.00 -12.76 25.58
N SER A 99 -26.68 -13.69 24.64
CA SER A 99 -25.47 -13.68 23.81
C SER A 99 -24.14 -13.71 24.58
N LYS A 100 -24.19 -14.07 25.89
CA LYS A 100 -22.99 -14.21 26.71
C LYS A 100 -22.34 -15.57 26.47
N ILE A 101 -21.03 -15.57 26.30
CA ILE A 101 -20.22 -16.79 26.17
C ILE A 101 -20.28 -17.55 27.49
N VAL A 102 -20.79 -18.79 27.44
CA VAL A 102 -20.91 -19.70 28.59
C VAL A 102 -19.72 -20.64 28.62
N ARG A 103 -19.33 -21.15 27.46
CA ARG A 103 -18.23 -22.09 27.30
C ARG A 103 -17.55 -21.94 25.96
N GLU A 104 -16.26 -22.11 25.97
CA GLU A 104 -15.45 -22.29 24.74
C GLU A 104 -15.41 -23.78 24.41
N ILE A 105 -15.83 -24.13 23.19
CA ILE A 105 -15.88 -25.51 22.71
C ILE A 105 -14.58 -25.88 22.03
N SER A 106 -14.08 -25.00 21.16
CA SER A 106 -12.80 -25.17 20.48
C SER A 106 -12.18 -23.81 20.13
N TYR A 107 -10.86 -23.76 20.15
CA TYR A 107 -10.06 -22.64 19.74
C TYR A 107 -8.94 -23.13 18.82
N THR A 108 -8.82 -22.49 17.67
CA THR A 108 -7.71 -22.69 16.74
C THR A 108 -7.01 -21.34 16.59
N GLU A 109 -5.74 -21.31 16.95
CA GLU A 109 -4.94 -20.10 16.86
C GLU A 109 -4.74 -19.67 15.41
N PRO A 110 -4.86 -18.37 15.08
CA PRO A 110 -4.54 -17.87 13.76
C PRO A 110 -3.03 -18.02 13.49
N SER A 111 -2.67 -18.33 12.26
CA SER A 111 -1.27 -18.40 11.83
C SER A 111 -0.91 -17.23 10.95
N ASP A 112 0.34 -16.78 11.05
CA ASP A 112 0.86 -15.68 10.25
C ASP A 112 0.95 -16.02 8.76
N GLY A 113 0.90 -14.98 7.93
CA GLY A 113 1.23 -15.08 6.51
C GLY A 113 2.72 -15.38 6.31
N ASN A 114 3.07 -15.76 5.09
CA ASN A 114 4.47 -16.01 4.72
C ASN A 114 5.23 -14.70 4.54
N ASN A 115 6.55 -14.75 4.72
CA ASN A 115 7.43 -13.64 4.40
C ASN A 115 7.75 -13.62 2.90
N VAL A 116 7.69 -12.44 2.30
CA VAL A 116 8.12 -12.19 0.92
C VAL A 116 9.40 -11.36 0.96
N LYS A 117 10.49 -11.90 0.39
CA LYS A 117 11.77 -11.20 0.28
C LYS A 117 11.92 -10.62 -1.12
N LEU A 118 12.04 -9.31 -1.21
CA LEU A 118 12.29 -8.59 -2.46
C LEU A 118 13.78 -8.47 -2.73
N THR A 119 14.13 -8.22 -3.99
CA THR A 119 15.50 -7.92 -4.43
C THR A 119 15.85 -6.44 -4.24
N LEU A 120 14.86 -5.61 -3.86
CA LEU A 120 15.06 -4.19 -3.63
C LEU A 120 16.06 -3.96 -2.49
N ASP A 121 17.02 -3.08 -2.74
CA ASP A 121 17.94 -2.56 -1.72
C ASP A 121 17.46 -1.19 -1.25
N VAL A 122 17.29 -1.05 0.06
CA VAL A 122 16.76 0.17 0.70
C VAL A 122 17.61 1.40 0.39
N ASN A 123 18.95 1.25 0.31
CA ASN A 123 19.85 2.36 0.06
C ASN A 123 19.74 2.81 -1.41
N TYR A 124 19.79 1.86 -2.35
CA TYR A 124 19.59 2.18 -3.77
C TYR A 124 18.21 2.79 -4.03
N GLN A 125 17.18 2.25 -3.41
CA GLN A 125 15.82 2.79 -3.53
C GLN A 125 15.74 4.24 -3.03
N THR A 126 16.29 4.51 -1.85
CA THR A 126 16.29 5.86 -1.26
C THR A 126 17.04 6.87 -2.15
N VAL A 127 18.19 6.46 -2.70
CA VAL A 127 18.96 7.32 -3.60
C VAL A 127 18.21 7.54 -4.91
N ALA A 128 17.61 6.49 -5.47
CA ALA A 128 16.84 6.56 -6.71
C ALA A 128 15.65 7.52 -6.61
N GLU A 129 14.86 7.44 -5.53
CA GLU A 129 13.71 8.33 -5.31
C GLU A 129 14.14 9.80 -5.17
N ARG A 130 15.20 10.07 -4.41
CA ARG A 130 15.76 11.43 -4.30
C ARG A 130 16.31 11.95 -5.62
N ALA A 131 17.02 11.09 -6.35
CA ALA A 131 17.63 11.45 -7.62
C ALA A 131 16.58 11.77 -8.68
N ILE A 132 15.52 10.97 -8.80
CA ILE A 132 14.45 11.21 -9.78
C ILE A 132 13.71 12.51 -9.46
N ALA A 133 13.34 12.74 -8.20
CA ALA A 133 12.66 13.95 -7.75
C ALA A 133 13.50 15.21 -8.07
N SER A 134 14.79 15.20 -7.69
CA SER A 134 15.68 16.33 -7.95
C SER A 134 15.96 16.56 -9.44
N ASN A 135 16.03 15.48 -10.25
CA ASN A 135 16.21 15.60 -11.68
C ASN A 135 14.99 16.18 -12.39
N VAL A 136 13.78 15.73 -12.03
CA VAL A 136 12.54 16.29 -12.60
C VAL A 136 12.44 17.78 -12.28
N ALA A 137 12.67 18.17 -11.03
CA ALA A 137 12.69 19.59 -10.64
C ALA A 137 13.72 20.39 -11.45
N ARG A 138 14.97 19.91 -11.55
CA ARG A 138 16.03 20.56 -12.31
C ARG A 138 15.72 20.68 -13.80
N ILE A 139 15.09 19.68 -14.40
CA ILE A 139 14.68 19.71 -15.80
C ILE A 139 13.59 20.77 -15.97
N ARG A 140 12.62 20.82 -15.09
CA ARG A 140 11.55 21.81 -15.09
C ARG A 140 12.09 23.23 -15.01
N ASP A 141 12.97 23.51 -14.02
CA ASP A 141 13.62 24.82 -13.88
C ASP A 141 14.35 25.21 -15.18
N LYS A 142 15.06 24.25 -15.80
CA LYS A 142 15.75 24.51 -17.07
C LYS A 142 14.79 24.76 -18.23
N GLN A 143 13.67 24.09 -18.29
CA GLN A 143 12.64 24.34 -19.29
C GLN A 143 12.05 25.75 -19.10
N GLU A 144 11.76 26.16 -17.86
CA GLU A 144 11.25 27.50 -17.54
C GLU A 144 12.29 28.59 -17.94
N ASP A 145 13.57 28.41 -17.57
CA ASP A 145 14.67 29.30 -17.94
C ASP A 145 14.80 29.47 -19.49
N LEU A 146 14.68 28.37 -20.24
CA LEU A 146 14.76 28.37 -21.67
C LEU A 146 13.59 29.11 -22.34
N MET A 147 12.39 28.96 -21.82
CA MET A 147 11.17 29.60 -22.33
C MET A 147 11.24 31.12 -22.30
N VAL A 148 12.02 31.70 -21.37
CA VAL A 148 12.20 33.16 -21.25
C VAL A 148 13.56 33.66 -21.83
N SER A 149 14.42 32.76 -22.28
CA SER A 149 15.73 33.10 -22.83
C SER A 149 15.61 33.71 -24.21
N SER A 150 15.97 35.00 -24.35
CA SER A 150 15.95 35.71 -25.63
C SER A 150 16.78 35.00 -26.69
N LYS A 151 17.96 34.48 -26.32
CA LYS A 151 18.83 33.75 -27.24
C LYS A 151 18.17 32.45 -27.73
N TRP A 152 17.56 31.65 -26.82
CA TRP A 152 16.90 30.41 -27.22
C TRP A 152 15.70 30.68 -28.13
N LEU A 153 14.92 31.73 -27.83
CA LEU A 153 13.78 32.15 -28.65
C LEU A 153 14.21 32.57 -30.07
N GLU A 154 15.35 33.28 -30.19
CA GLU A 154 15.89 33.68 -31.50
C GLU A 154 16.42 32.46 -32.27
N ASP A 155 17.21 31.60 -31.62
CA ASP A 155 17.82 30.40 -32.24
C ASP A 155 16.71 29.40 -32.69
N ASN A 156 15.57 29.37 -32.03
CA ASN A 156 14.47 28.46 -32.33
C ASN A 156 13.23 29.12 -32.97
N ARG A 157 13.38 30.32 -33.49
CA ARG A 157 12.30 31.14 -34.06
C ARG A 157 11.46 30.40 -35.09
N THR A 158 12.10 29.66 -36.00
CA THR A 158 11.41 28.90 -37.05
C THR A 158 10.61 27.73 -36.44
N LEU A 159 11.21 27.02 -35.49
CA LEU A 159 10.55 25.93 -34.78
C LEU A 159 9.29 26.43 -34.03
N ILE A 160 9.43 27.53 -33.29
CA ILE A 160 8.34 28.17 -32.55
C ILE A 160 7.21 28.58 -33.47
N ALA A 161 7.52 29.15 -34.66
CA ALA A 161 6.52 29.61 -35.62
C ALA A 161 5.80 28.48 -36.35
N THR A 162 6.38 27.29 -36.45
CA THR A 162 5.82 26.12 -37.18
C THR A 162 5.26 25.06 -36.28
N TYR A 163 5.53 25.13 -34.99
CA TYR A 163 5.07 24.13 -34.02
C TYR A 163 3.59 24.34 -33.70
N ASP A 164 2.82 23.25 -33.66
CA ASP A 164 1.39 23.25 -33.34
C ASP A 164 1.16 23.29 -31.84
N TRP A 165 1.22 24.47 -31.25
CA TRP A 165 1.05 24.72 -29.83
C TRP A 165 -0.38 24.47 -29.34
N GLU A 166 -1.35 24.46 -30.25
CA GLU A 166 -2.76 24.24 -29.91
C GLU A 166 -3.02 22.76 -29.59
N HIS A 167 -2.46 21.86 -30.41
CA HIS A 167 -2.65 20.42 -30.23
C HIS A 167 -1.54 19.78 -29.35
N TYR A 168 -0.37 20.39 -29.32
CA TYR A 168 0.78 19.92 -28.56
C TYR A 168 1.37 21.03 -27.68
N PRO A 169 0.67 21.42 -26.57
CA PRO A 169 1.19 22.43 -25.66
C PRO A 169 2.52 21.95 -25.05
N LEU A 170 3.43 22.88 -24.81
CA LEU A 170 4.68 22.56 -24.14
C LEU A 170 4.41 22.20 -22.68
N GLU A 171 4.55 20.93 -22.36
CA GLU A 171 4.43 20.44 -21.00
C GLU A 171 5.79 20.48 -20.28
N LEU A 172 5.81 21.04 -19.09
CA LEU A 172 6.98 20.98 -18.21
C LEU A 172 7.14 19.56 -17.66
N ALA A 173 8.37 19.19 -17.32
CA ALA A 173 8.64 17.89 -16.72
C ALA A 173 7.92 17.74 -15.37
N GLU A 174 7.05 16.76 -15.27
CA GLU A 174 6.27 16.48 -14.07
C GLU A 174 6.47 15.04 -13.56
N HIS A 175 6.88 14.16 -14.46
CA HIS A 175 6.97 12.74 -14.18
C HIS A 175 8.36 12.19 -14.49
N GLY A 176 8.74 11.14 -13.77
CA GLY A 176 9.97 10.43 -14.04
C GLY A 176 9.94 9.02 -13.48
N VAL A 177 10.69 8.11 -14.11
CA VAL A 177 10.88 6.73 -13.67
C VAL A 177 12.36 6.40 -13.66
N MET A 178 12.81 5.69 -12.65
CA MET A 178 14.17 5.18 -12.53
C MET A 178 14.13 3.69 -12.16
N LEU A 179 14.86 2.88 -12.92
CA LEU A 179 15.02 1.45 -12.68
C LEU A 179 16.51 1.13 -12.54
N VAL A 180 16.88 0.48 -11.44
CA VAL A 180 18.25 0.01 -11.20
C VAL A 180 18.24 -1.51 -11.18
N LEU A 181 19.05 -2.11 -12.04
CA LEU A 181 19.22 -3.55 -12.16
C LEU A 181 20.64 -3.96 -11.82
N ASP A 182 20.81 -5.16 -11.30
CA ASP A 182 22.14 -5.79 -11.23
C ASP A 182 22.48 -6.53 -12.53
N MET A 183 23.66 -7.12 -12.55
CA MET A 183 24.17 -7.87 -13.73
C MET A 183 23.37 -9.16 -14.01
N GLN A 184 22.54 -9.63 -13.09
CA GLN A 184 21.63 -10.76 -13.23
C GLN A 184 20.20 -10.30 -13.55
N ALA A 185 20.00 -9.03 -13.92
CA ALA A 185 18.71 -8.41 -14.22
C ALA A 185 17.72 -8.42 -13.03
N ARG A 186 18.21 -8.53 -11.78
CA ARG A 186 17.34 -8.37 -10.60
C ARG A 186 17.14 -6.89 -10.33
N VAL A 187 15.91 -6.50 -10.00
CA VAL A 187 15.57 -5.12 -9.66
C VAL A 187 16.11 -4.78 -8.28
N LEU A 188 17.06 -3.84 -8.21
CA LEU A 188 17.61 -3.30 -6.97
C LEU A 188 16.90 -2.04 -6.49
N ALA A 189 16.40 -1.22 -7.43
CA ALA A 189 15.55 -0.07 -7.11
C ALA A 189 14.59 0.20 -8.26
N MET A 190 13.39 0.64 -7.93
CA MET A 190 12.36 1.09 -8.86
C MET A 190 11.65 2.29 -8.27
N ALA A 191 11.92 3.46 -8.82
CA ALA A 191 11.43 4.73 -8.32
C ALA A 191 10.61 5.45 -9.38
N ASN A 192 9.47 5.99 -8.98
CA ASN A 192 8.62 6.84 -9.78
C ASN A 192 8.50 8.21 -9.12
N TYR A 193 8.30 9.23 -9.91
CA TYR A 193 8.00 10.57 -9.44
C TYR A 193 6.82 11.14 -10.26
N PRO A 194 5.79 11.73 -9.61
CA PRO A 194 5.58 11.74 -8.16
C PRO A 194 5.28 10.34 -7.60
N THR A 195 5.56 10.15 -6.32
CA THR A 195 5.12 8.98 -5.57
C THR A 195 3.79 9.28 -4.88
N TYR A 196 3.07 8.26 -4.42
CA TYR A 196 1.88 8.44 -3.59
C TYR A 196 2.17 8.09 -2.13
N ASP A 197 1.41 8.73 -1.24
CA ASP A 197 1.47 8.51 0.21
C ASP A 197 0.55 7.36 0.67
#